data_c0ec0bedc1631cc886546d3b5e47f80c
#
_entry.id   c0ec0bedc1631cc886546d3b5e47f80c
#
_cell.length_a   1.000
_cell.length_b   1.000
_cell.length_c   1.000
_cell.angle_alpha   90.00
_cell.angle_beta   90.00
_cell.angle_gamma   90.00
#
_symmetry.space_group_name_H-M   'P 1'
#
loop_
_entity.id
_entity.type
_entity.pdbx_description
1 polymer ?
#
loop_
_entity_poly.entity_id
_entity_poly.type
_entity_poly.pdbx_seq_one_letter_code
_entity_poly.pdbx_strand_id
1 'polypeptide(L)'
;MNRELFGVFGDREQFERFRSIDEFDAVCTGSGLTVGIRDPDLGTQGWSAQYSGDDGQCVVWGEAYVPDDEDESNAARWLVRRYDADGQDALRALNGSYLAVLECEEGNEAFVATDPVRSRECFYTDAPGIRVFGTDAITVGETIPDPIPDRDGILEYLHLGVILGEKTAVEELHRLPIDSRLTPAAVESFDRFVYRTETFDYVGELADRLERALRRRAALPGRKGVLLSAGFDSRIVLSQIDGIEHSYTVGSPDAQEVVGAKRLAAQYDADHTAFPPDERYLRPEESKIRSSQGIKESLHVHHAGYTDGIDVETIYHGLLCDTFFRGHFTARETVDVLGKRIPTGRLDPDPDPVENLLEKFGYDREASLELAERTSFDVEPESFVRRAIADALEAERTRANGVQNAATCCGITNQPSIPFHNHLADRFVTSFLATDRDLIDWHLRTPPEHRTTETFLRACERIDADVLRHRPPDRPHDTAILNEVEGFVRRKTPLLTAFESAWPGRETLFDRYDFDRRLLSDLEHIQGLPARHKLRIIDVRGWFDAWTDAEANLHRWLRPRVRTTG
;
A
#
# COMPACT_ATOMS: atom_id res chain seq x y z
N MET A 1 11.83 -12.78 2.56
CA MET A 1 10.39 -12.76 2.91
C MET A 1 9.98 -14.14 3.41
N ASN A 2 9.04 -14.19 4.36
CA ASN A 2 8.50 -15.47 4.87
C ASN A 2 7.46 -16.05 3.91
N ARG A 3 6.78 -15.15 3.16
CA ARG A 3 5.79 -15.51 2.15
C ARG A 3 6.17 -14.94 0.80
N GLU A 4 6.10 -15.79 -0.23
CA GLU A 4 6.52 -15.45 -1.57
C GLU A 4 5.73 -16.26 -2.59
N LEU A 5 5.44 -15.64 -3.74
CA LEU A 5 5.02 -16.33 -4.94
C LEU A 5 6.05 -16.03 -6.03
N PHE A 6 6.56 -17.07 -6.70
CA PHE A 6 7.48 -16.94 -7.82
C PHE A 6 7.09 -17.92 -8.92
N GLY A 7 7.14 -17.49 -10.17
CA GLY A 7 6.74 -18.33 -11.28
C GLY A 7 7.38 -17.96 -12.62
N VAL A 8 7.23 -18.86 -13.56
CA VAL A 8 7.63 -18.67 -14.95
C VAL A 8 6.51 -19.10 -15.89
N PHE A 9 6.36 -18.44 -17.01
CA PHE A 9 5.54 -18.95 -18.11
C PHE A 9 6.34 -20.00 -18.87
N GLY A 10 6.34 -21.20 -18.32
CA GLY A 10 7.11 -22.33 -18.80
C GLY A 10 6.96 -23.57 -17.92
N ASP A 11 7.61 -24.65 -18.31
CA ASP A 11 7.59 -25.91 -17.60
C ASP A 11 8.50 -25.90 -16.35
N ARG A 12 8.50 -27.02 -15.64
CA ARG A 12 9.32 -27.23 -14.44
C ARG A 12 10.82 -27.06 -14.69
N GLU A 13 11.35 -27.54 -15.84
CA GLU A 13 12.78 -27.44 -16.15
C GLU A 13 13.18 -25.97 -16.33
N GLN A 14 12.32 -25.20 -16.94
CA GLN A 14 12.50 -23.74 -17.08
C GLN A 14 12.45 -23.01 -15.75
N PHE A 15 11.55 -23.39 -14.84
CA PHE A 15 11.47 -22.84 -13.48
C PHE A 15 12.75 -23.15 -12.69
N GLU A 16 13.23 -24.41 -12.72
CA GLU A 16 14.42 -24.88 -11.99
C GLU A 16 15.73 -24.21 -12.48
N ARG A 17 15.72 -23.48 -13.59
CA ARG A 17 16.84 -22.63 -14.01
C ARG A 17 17.04 -21.43 -13.11
N PHE A 18 16.03 -20.99 -12.41
CA PHE A 18 16.03 -19.79 -11.56
C PHE A 18 15.92 -20.12 -10.08
N ARG A 19 15.03 -21.03 -9.71
CA ARG A 19 14.72 -21.37 -8.31
C ARG A 19 14.52 -22.88 -8.13
N SER A 20 15.00 -23.41 -7.02
CA SER A 20 14.71 -24.80 -6.66
C SER A 20 13.26 -24.94 -6.18
N ILE A 21 12.58 -26.03 -6.59
CA ILE A 21 11.24 -26.34 -6.07
C ILE A 21 11.24 -26.60 -4.56
N ASP A 22 12.36 -27.03 -3.99
CA ASP A 22 12.51 -27.32 -2.57
C ASP A 22 12.50 -26.05 -1.68
N GLU A 23 12.54 -24.87 -2.31
CA GLU A 23 12.44 -23.58 -1.60
C GLU A 23 11.00 -23.18 -1.26
N PHE A 24 10.00 -23.89 -1.78
CA PHE A 24 8.59 -23.55 -1.69
C PHE A 24 7.80 -24.61 -0.93
N ASP A 25 6.77 -24.19 -0.20
CA ASP A 25 5.85 -25.09 0.51
C ASP A 25 4.98 -25.89 -0.47
N ALA A 26 4.71 -25.30 -1.64
CA ALA A 26 3.99 -25.96 -2.73
C ALA A 26 4.42 -25.43 -4.10
N VAL A 27 4.36 -26.30 -5.11
CA VAL A 27 4.63 -25.96 -6.51
C VAL A 27 3.53 -26.53 -7.39
N CYS A 28 2.88 -25.68 -8.17
CA CYS A 28 1.97 -26.09 -9.25
C CYS A 28 2.75 -26.08 -10.57
N THR A 29 2.74 -27.21 -11.28
CA THR A 29 3.51 -27.41 -12.51
C THR A 29 2.58 -27.80 -13.64
N GLY A 30 2.50 -26.98 -14.68
CA GLY A 30 1.78 -27.22 -15.91
C GLY A 30 2.70 -27.24 -17.13
N SER A 31 2.09 -27.26 -18.30
CA SER A 31 2.82 -27.27 -19.58
C SER A 31 3.26 -25.87 -20.00
N GLY A 32 2.53 -24.85 -19.60
CA GLY A 32 2.77 -23.45 -19.96
C GLY A 32 3.05 -22.53 -18.77
N LEU A 33 2.93 -23.03 -17.54
CA LEU A 33 3.08 -22.26 -16.33
C LEU A 33 3.59 -23.11 -15.18
N THR A 34 4.63 -22.64 -14.49
CA THR A 34 5.08 -23.24 -13.22
C THR A 34 5.16 -22.15 -12.17
N VAL A 35 4.56 -22.38 -11.00
CA VAL A 35 4.53 -21.42 -9.90
C VAL A 35 4.79 -22.09 -8.56
N GLY A 36 5.73 -21.54 -7.79
CA GLY A 36 6.04 -21.92 -6.42
C GLY A 36 5.43 -20.95 -5.43
N ILE A 37 4.94 -21.48 -4.32
CA ILE A 37 4.39 -20.72 -3.20
C ILE A 37 5.15 -21.07 -1.94
N ARG A 38 5.62 -20.05 -1.24
CA ARG A 38 6.05 -20.12 0.15
C ARG A 38 5.04 -19.36 0.99
N ASP A 39 4.23 -20.06 1.75
CA ASP A 39 3.24 -19.50 2.68
C ASP A 39 2.91 -20.55 3.75
N PRO A 40 3.35 -20.35 5.01
CA PRO A 40 3.13 -21.31 6.09
C PRO A 40 1.64 -21.51 6.42
N ASP A 41 0.78 -20.58 6.01
CA ASP A 41 -0.68 -20.62 6.23
C ASP A 41 -1.46 -21.03 4.96
N LEU A 42 -0.77 -21.61 3.96
CA LEU A 42 -1.39 -22.10 2.72
C LEU A 42 -2.51 -23.11 3.02
N GLY A 43 -3.67 -22.89 2.43
CA GLY A 43 -4.88 -23.70 2.65
C GLY A 43 -5.76 -23.27 3.82
N THR A 44 -5.37 -22.21 4.54
CA THR A 44 -6.21 -21.58 5.56
C THR A 44 -7.43 -20.92 4.92
N GLN A 45 -8.61 -21.11 5.51
CA GLN A 45 -9.84 -20.52 5.02
C GLN A 45 -9.75 -18.98 4.97
N GLY A 46 -10.12 -18.39 3.82
CA GLY A 46 -10.02 -16.94 3.59
C GLY A 46 -8.61 -16.44 3.31
N TRP A 47 -7.65 -17.35 3.14
CA TRP A 47 -6.25 -17.06 2.86
C TRP A 47 -5.76 -17.83 1.63
N SER A 48 -4.44 -17.81 1.39
CA SER A 48 -3.81 -18.44 0.22
C SER A 48 -4.29 -19.87 0.01
N ALA A 49 -4.61 -20.20 -1.23
CA ALA A 49 -5.10 -21.51 -1.63
C ALA A 49 -4.42 -21.99 -2.92
N GLN A 50 -4.33 -23.31 -3.06
CA GLN A 50 -3.88 -23.95 -4.29
C GLN A 50 -4.83 -25.07 -4.72
N TYR A 51 -4.84 -25.33 -6.03
CA TYR A 51 -5.54 -26.45 -6.63
C TYR A 51 -4.79 -26.95 -7.87
N SER A 52 -4.77 -28.26 -8.07
CA SER A 52 -4.28 -28.90 -9.27
C SER A 52 -5.16 -30.11 -9.56
N GLY A 53 -5.74 -30.20 -10.74
CA GLY A 53 -6.67 -31.23 -11.17
C GLY A 53 -6.66 -31.38 -12.69
N ASP A 54 -7.54 -32.27 -13.20
CA ASP A 54 -7.67 -32.53 -14.65
C ASP A 54 -8.27 -31.32 -15.41
N ASP A 55 -8.92 -30.40 -14.73
CA ASP A 55 -9.54 -29.18 -15.24
C ASP A 55 -8.56 -27.99 -15.29
N GLY A 56 -7.36 -28.13 -14.72
CA GLY A 56 -6.34 -27.11 -14.67
C GLY A 56 -5.69 -26.95 -13.31
N GLN A 57 -4.89 -25.89 -13.18
CA GLN A 57 -4.22 -25.55 -11.93
C GLN A 57 -4.39 -24.08 -11.58
N CYS A 58 -4.47 -23.81 -10.30
CA CYS A 58 -4.59 -22.44 -9.80
C CYS A 58 -3.91 -22.25 -8.45
N VAL A 59 -3.36 -21.06 -8.29
CA VAL A 59 -2.90 -20.52 -7.03
C VAL A 59 -3.62 -19.20 -6.82
N VAL A 60 -4.25 -19.04 -5.68
CA VAL A 60 -4.70 -17.73 -5.18
C VAL A 60 -3.84 -17.40 -3.96
N TRP A 61 -3.01 -16.38 -4.07
CA TRP A 61 -2.07 -15.99 -3.02
C TRP A 61 -2.54 -14.74 -2.32
N GLY A 62 -2.79 -14.83 -1.01
CA GLY A 62 -3.25 -13.75 -0.13
C GLY A 62 -4.65 -13.96 0.42
N GLU A 63 -5.29 -12.89 0.88
CA GLU A 63 -6.66 -12.89 1.40
C GLU A 63 -7.65 -13.06 0.25
N ALA A 64 -8.43 -14.16 0.24
CA ALA A 64 -9.39 -14.42 -0.83
C ALA A 64 -10.66 -15.11 -0.33
N TYR A 65 -11.80 -14.62 -0.82
CA TYR A 65 -13.12 -15.15 -0.51
C TYR A 65 -13.89 -15.43 -1.80
N VAL A 66 -14.47 -16.60 -1.88
CA VAL A 66 -15.49 -16.94 -2.89
C VAL A 66 -16.81 -16.23 -2.57
N PRO A 67 -17.75 -16.09 -3.52
CA PRO A 67 -19.08 -15.56 -3.25
C PRO A 67 -19.80 -16.32 -2.12
N ASP A 68 -20.59 -15.59 -1.31
CA ASP A 68 -21.23 -16.14 -0.10
C ASP A 68 -22.30 -17.23 -0.39
N ASP A 69 -22.76 -17.35 -1.64
CA ASP A 69 -23.73 -18.32 -2.13
C ASP A 69 -23.10 -19.62 -2.69
N GLU A 70 -21.77 -19.73 -2.65
CA GLU A 70 -21.04 -20.90 -3.11
C GLU A 70 -20.68 -21.85 -1.95
N ASP A 71 -20.80 -23.15 -2.19
CA ASP A 71 -20.45 -24.20 -1.20
C ASP A 71 -18.93 -24.48 -1.14
N GLU A 72 -18.15 -24.02 -2.12
CA GLU A 72 -16.71 -24.22 -2.19
C GLU A 72 -15.95 -23.18 -1.35
N SER A 73 -15.10 -23.61 -0.45
CA SER A 73 -14.28 -22.73 0.39
C SER A 73 -12.85 -22.52 -0.13
N ASN A 74 -12.36 -23.41 -1.01
CA ASN A 74 -11.04 -23.27 -1.62
C ASN A 74 -11.12 -22.33 -2.83
N ALA A 75 -10.60 -21.11 -2.68
CA ALA A 75 -10.68 -20.08 -3.71
C ALA A 75 -9.98 -20.50 -5.03
N ALA A 76 -8.90 -21.27 -4.97
CA ALA A 76 -8.19 -21.71 -6.17
C ALA A 76 -9.01 -22.76 -6.95
N ARG A 77 -9.61 -23.74 -6.25
CA ARG A 77 -10.48 -24.75 -6.87
C ARG A 77 -11.72 -24.10 -7.46
N TRP A 78 -12.33 -23.19 -6.70
CA TRP A 78 -13.50 -22.44 -7.17
C TRP A 78 -13.19 -21.66 -8.45
N LEU A 79 -12.04 -20.96 -8.47
CA LEU A 79 -11.65 -20.13 -9.62
C LEU A 79 -11.41 -20.96 -10.88
N VAL A 80 -10.73 -22.11 -10.81
CA VAL A 80 -10.54 -23.00 -11.98
C VAL A 80 -11.89 -23.37 -12.61
N ARG A 81 -12.80 -23.90 -11.80
CA ARG A 81 -14.11 -24.37 -12.26
C ARG A 81 -15.00 -23.26 -12.82
N ARG A 82 -14.97 -22.08 -12.18
CA ARG A 82 -15.79 -20.96 -12.62
C ARG A 82 -15.19 -20.24 -13.80
N TYR A 83 -13.86 -20.18 -13.91
CA TYR A 83 -13.20 -19.56 -15.04
C TYR A 83 -13.48 -20.28 -16.35
N ASP A 84 -13.53 -21.59 -16.33
CA ASP A 84 -13.91 -22.41 -17.49
C ASP A 84 -15.35 -22.11 -17.97
N ALA A 85 -16.30 -21.90 -17.04
CA ALA A 85 -17.68 -21.60 -17.35
C ALA A 85 -17.94 -20.13 -17.69
N ASP A 86 -17.37 -19.21 -16.93
CA ASP A 86 -17.74 -17.79 -16.88
C ASP A 86 -16.58 -16.86 -17.34
N GLY A 87 -15.39 -17.42 -17.63
CA GLY A 87 -14.22 -16.65 -18.05
C GLY A 87 -13.84 -15.57 -17.03
N GLN A 88 -13.61 -14.37 -17.52
CA GLN A 88 -13.19 -13.22 -16.67
C GLN A 88 -14.22 -12.83 -15.60
N ASP A 89 -15.49 -13.21 -15.72
CA ASP A 89 -16.51 -12.90 -14.71
C ASP A 89 -16.25 -13.66 -13.40
N ALA A 90 -15.58 -14.82 -13.45
CA ALA A 90 -15.10 -15.50 -12.25
C ALA A 90 -14.10 -14.64 -11.45
N LEU A 91 -13.15 -13.98 -12.12
CA LEU A 91 -12.22 -13.04 -11.48
C LEU A 91 -12.93 -11.80 -10.90
N ARG A 92 -14.06 -11.38 -11.51
CA ARG A 92 -14.89 -10.28 -10.97
C ARG A 92 -15.62 -10.69 -9.70
N ALA A 93 -15.95 -11.97 -9.56
CA ALA A 93 -16.67 -12.48 -8.40
C ALA A 93 -15.74 -12.79 -7.21
N LEU A 94 -14.46 -13.07 -7.45
CA LEU A 94 -13.48 -13.28 -6.38
C LEU A 94 -13.25 -11.99 -5.58
N ASN A 95 -13.19 -12.10 -4.24
CA ASN A 95 -13.11 -10.97 -3.33
C ASN A 95 -11.85 -11.05 -2.46
N GLY A 96 -11.25 -9.90 -2.12
CA GLY A 96 -10.12 -9.82 -1.21
C GLY A 96 -8.88 -9.10 -1.76
N SER A 97 -7.75 -9.36 -1.11
CA SER A 97 -6.42 -8.82 -1.41
C SER A 97 -5.54 -9.97 -1.93
N TYR A 98 -5.46 -10.16 -3.24
CA TYR A 98 -4.87 -11.39 -3.80
C TYR A 98 -4.10 -11.18 -5.11
N LEU A 99 -3.28 -12.19 -5.43
CA LEU A 99 -2.86 -12.50 -6.79
C LEU A 99 -3.42 -13.88 -7.16
N ALA A 100 -4.00 -14.00 -8.36
CA ALA A 100 -4.48 -15.27 -8.89
C ALA A 100 -3.60 -15.72 -10.06
N VAL A 101 -3.05 -16.92 -9.96
CA VAL A 101 -2.26 -17.57 -11.02
C VAL A 101 -3.07 -18.76 -11.51
N LEU A 102 -3.37 -18.80 -12.81
CA LEU A 102 -4.25 -19.80 -13.39
C LEU A 102 -3.65 -20.36 -14.68
N GLU A 103 -3.79 -21.67 -14.86
CA GLU A 103 -3.62 -22.35 -16.14
C GLU A 103 -4.80 -23.30 -16.35
N CYS A 104 -5.57 -23.08 -17.43
CA CYS A 104 -6.70 -23.91 -17.84
C CYS A 104 -6.31 -24.83 -18.99
N GLU A 105 -6.67 -26.12 -18.92
CA GLU A 105 -6.37 -27.08 -19.99
C GLU A 105 -7.23 -26.84 -21.25
N GLU A 106 -8.53 -26.60 -21.10
CA GLU A 106 -9.46 -26.46 -22.25
C GLU A 106 -9.19 -25.22 -23.11
N GLY A 107 -8.76 -24.09 -22.53
CA GLY A 107 -8.47 -22.84 -23.24
C GLY A 107 -7.01 -22.64 -23.63
N ASN A 108 -6.10 -23.49 -23.17
CA ASN A 108 -4.64 -23.28 -23.23
C ASN A 108 -4.25 -21.84 -22.77
N GLU A 109 -4.98 -21.33 -21.77
CA GLU A 109 -4.74 -20.01 -21.16
C GLU A 109 -3.92 -20.16 -19.89
N ALA A 110 -2.85 -19.36 -19.79
CA ALA A 110 -2.05 -19.23 -18.57
C ALA A 110 -1.87 -17.74 -18.27
N PHE A 111 -2.14 -17.34 -17.02
CA PHE A 111 -1.99 -15.93 -16.63
C PHE A 111 -1.78 -15.75 -15.12
N VAL A 112 -1.30 -14.54 -14.77
CA VAL A 112 -1.32 -13.99 -13.40
C VAL A 112 -2.23 -12.78 -13.40
N ALA A 113 -3.18 -12.70 -12.48
CA ALA A 113 -4.12 -11.57 -12.34
C ALA A 113 -3.98 -10.90 -10.98
N THR A 114 -4.00 -9.55 -10.98
CA THR A 114 -4.10 -8.76 -9.74
C THR A 114 -5.55 -8.70 -9.25
N ASP A 115 -5.74 -8.41 -7.96
CA ASP A 115 -7.00 -7.83 -7.49
C ASP A 115 -7.24 -6.44 -8.13
N PRO A 116 -8.46 -5.87 -8.04
CA PRO A 116 -8.79 -4.63 -8.75
C PRO A 116 -7.90 -3.43 -8.44
N VAL A 117 -7.22 -3.40 -7.30
CA VAL A 117 -6.42 -2.25 -6.83
C VAL A 117 -4.94 -2.55 -6.68
N ARG A 118 -4.49 -3.75 -7.09
CA ARG A 118 -3.11 -4.22 -6.91
C ARG A 118 -2.66 -4.03 -5.46
N SER A 119 -3.44 -4.54 -4.55
CA SER A 119 -3.10 -4.48 -3.13
C SER A 119 -1.88 -5.34 -2.79
N ARG A 120 -1.59 -6.32 -3.65
CA ARG A 120 -0.38 -7.11 -3.66
C ARG A 120 0.41 -6.86 -4.93
N GLU A 121 1.68 -6.49 -4.76
CA GLU A 121 2.55 -6.24 -5.89
C GLU A 121 2.89 -7.54 -6.62
N CYS A 122 2.94 -7.46 -7.94
CA CYS A 122 3.48 -8.50 -8.81
C CYS A 122 4.49 -7.85 -9.75
N PHE A 123 5.69 -8.37 -9.76
CA PHE A 123 6.78 -7.94 -10.63
C PHE A 123 6.99 -8.96 -11.73
N TYR A 124 7.45 -8.52 -12.89
CA TYR A 124 7.78 -9.41 -14.00
C TYR A 124 8.93 -8.88 -14.86
N THR A 125 9.59 -9.79 -15.56
CA THR A 125 10.65 -9.48 -16.53
C THR A 125 10.64 -10.46 -17.68
N ASP A 126 11.09 -10.02 -18.85
CA ASP A 126 11.33 -10.85 -20.05
C ASP A 126 12.83 -11.01 -20.35
N ALA A 127 13.72 -10.42 -19.51
CA ALA A 127 15.16 -10.33 -19.76
C ALA A 127 15.87 -11.67 -20.01
N PRO A 128 15.57 -12.79 -19.31
CA PRO A 128 16.20 -14.08 -19.56
C PRO A 128 15.63 -14.85 -20.79
N GLY A 129 14.78 -14.22 -21.60
CA GLY A 129 14.15 -14.84 -22.78
C GLY A 129 12.96 -15.76 -22.45
N ILE A 130 12.52 -15.76 -21.20
CA ILE A 130 11.29 -16.36 -20.70
C ILE A 130 10.66 -15.36 -19.74
N ARG A 131 9.33 -15.28 -19.72
CA ARG A 131 8.64 -14.38 -18.80
C ARG A 131 8.66 -14.96 -17.39
N VAL A 132 9.30 -14.25 -16.48
CA VAL A 132 9.38 -14.57 -15.05
C VAL A 132 8.54 -13.56 -14.27
N PHE A 133 7.87 -14.00 -13.23
CA PHE A 133 7.05 -13.13 -12.37
C PHE A 133 7.14 -13.54 -10.90
N GLY A 134 6.81 -12.64 -10.01
CA GLY A 134 6.79 -12.91 -8.57
C GLY A 134 6.37 -11.72 -7.73
N THR A 135 6.28 -11.94 -6.43
CA THR A 135 5.85 -10.94 -5.45
C THR A 135 7.01 -10.18 -4.80
N ASP A 136 8.24 -10.62 -5.00
CA ASP A 136 9.45 -9.97 -4.51
C ASP A 136 10.27 -9.43 -5.68
N ALA A 137 10.42 -8.10 -5.75
CA ALA A 137 11.18 -7.41 -6.80
C ALA A 137 12.65 -7.86 -6.84
N ILE A 138 13.24 -8.22 -5.69
CA ILE A 138 14.61 -8.71 -5.61
C ILE A 138 14.72 -10.06 -6.30
N THR A 139 13.87 -11.03 -5.93
CA THR A 139 13.95 -12.39 -6.47
C THR A 139 13.64 -12.46 -7.96
N VAL A 140 12.72 -11.61 -8.45
CA VAL A 140 12.49 -11.48 -9.90
C VAL A 140 13.67 -10.76 -10.57
N GLY A 141 14.19 -9.72 -9.93
CA GLY A 141 15.35 -8.95 -10.41
C GLY A 141 16.61 -9.80 -10.57
N GLU A 142 16.88 -10.72 -9.64
CA GLU A 142 18.02 -11.66 -9.69
C GLU A 142 18.02 -12.53 -10.96
N THR A 143 16.90 -12.65 -11.66
CA THR A 143 16.84 -13.36 -12.95
C THR A 143 17.32 -12.53 -14.13
N ILE A 144 17.54 -11.22 -13.96
CA ILE A 144 18.02 -10.29 -14.98
C ILE A 144 19.56 -10.32 -14.99
N PRO A 145 20.21 -10.70 -16.11
CA PRO A 145 21.66 -10.88 -16.14
C PRO A 145 22.46 -9.60 -15.90
N ASP A 146 22.03 -8.47 -16.48
CA ASP A 146 22.74 -7.18 -16.42
C ASP A 146 21.72 -6.07 -16.19
N PRO A 147 21.20 -5.87 -14.95
CA PRO A 147 20.14 -4.93 -14.68
C PRO A 147 20.59 -3.47 -14.87
N ILE A 148 19.78 -2.67 -15.55
CA ILE A 148 20.02 -1.25 -15.80
C ILE A 148 19.18 -0.43 -14.82
N PRO A 149 19.80 0.40 -13.95
CA PRO A 149 19.04 1.29 -13.07
C PRO A 149 18.20 2.30 -13.85
N ASP A 150 16.89 2.35 -13.58
CA ASP A 150 15.97 3.35 -14.13
C ASP A 150 16.20 4.70 -13.44
N ARG A 151 16.86 5.62 -14.15
CA ARG A 151 17.19 6.95 -13.62
C ARG A 151 15.94 7.75 -13.27
N ASP A 152 14.91 7.69 -14.08
CA ASP A 152 13.70 8.48 -13.88
C ASP A 152 12.87 7.89 -12.73
N GLY A 153 12.78 6.56 -12.63
CA GLY A 153 12.18 5.89 -11.48
C GLY A 153 12.88 6.23 -10.15
N ILE A 154 14.21 6.22 -10.14
CA ILE A 154 15.00 6.61 -8.95
C ILE A 154 14.77 8.07 -8.58
N LEU A 155 14.69 8.99 -9.56
CA LEU A 155 14.39 10.41 -9.31
C LEU A 155 12.98 10.60 -8.75
N GLU A 156 11.99 9.89 -9.28
CA GLU A 156 10.62 9.90 -8.71
C GLU A 156 10.66 9.43 -7.24
N TYR A 157 11.35 8.34 -6.96
CA TYR A 157 11.52 7.85 -5.60
C TYR A 157 12.15 8.89 -4.67
N LEU A 158 13.25 9.50 -5.08
CA LEU A 158 13.98 10.47 -4.26
C LEU A 158 13.15 11.73 -3.97
N HIS A 159 12.34 12.19 -4.94
CA HIS A 159 11.54 13.42 -4.79
C HIS A 159 10.14 13.17 -4.22
N LEU A 160 9.46 12.07 -4.58
CA LEU A 160 8.09 11.77 -4.19
C LEU A 160 7.97 10.68 -3.11
N GLY A 161 9.00 9.82 -2.95
CA GLY A 161 8.94 8.63 -2.09
C GLY A 161 8.17 7.45 -2.69
N VAL A 162 7.88 7.54 -3.99
CA VAL A 162 7.21 6.49 -4.77
C VAL A 162 7.65 6.56 -6.22
N ILE A 163 7.82 5.40 -6.87
CA ILE A 163 7.96 5.27 -8.30
C ILE A 163 6.56 5.11 -8.90
N LEU A 164 6.22 5.93 -9.90
CA LEU A 164 4.89 6.03 -10.45
C LEU A 164 4.63 4.98 -11.55
N GLY A 165 3.39 4.51 -11.64
CA GLY A 165 2.93 3.58 -12.67
C GLY A 165 3.50 2.18 -12.52
N GLU A 166 3.95 1.61 -13.63
CA GLU A 166 4.46 0.24 -13.74
C GLU A 166 5.99 0.15 -13.68
N LYS A 167 6.66 1.27 -13.52
CA LYS A 167 8.12 1.33 -13.40
C LYS A 167 8.62 0.79 -12.06
N THR A 168 9.88 0.39 -12.06
CA THR A 168 10.65 0.10 -10.85
C THR A 168 11.95 0.92 -10.85
N ALA A 169 12.86 0.64 -9.94
CA ALA A 169 14.20 1.24 -9.95
C ALA A 169 15.14 0.61 -11.02
N VAL A 170 14.66 -0.36 -11.81
CA VAL A 170 15.41 -1.07 -12.87
C VAL A 170 14.58 -1.13 -14.15
N GLU A 171 15.20 -0.82 -15.30
CA GLU A 171 14.50 -0.69 -16.59
C GLU A 171 13.81 -1.98 -17.06
N GLU A 172 14.43 -3.14 -16.82
CA GLU A 172 13.91 -4.44 -17.27
C GLU A 172 12.94 -5.11 -16.29
N LEU A 173 12.74 -4.51 -15.10
CA LEU A 173 11.84 -5.02 -14.08
C LEU A 173 10.58 -4.17 -14.02
N HIS A 174 9.45 -4.77 -14.30
CA HIS A 174 8.17 -4.07 -14.38
C HIS A 174 7.21 -4.51 -13.28
N ARG A 175 6.28 -3.62 -12.92
CA ARG A 175 5.13 -3.94 -12.06
C ARG A 175 3.93 -4.30 -12.91
N LEU A 176 3.19 -5.33 -12.53
CA LEU A 176 1.91 -5.61 -13.17
C LEU A 176 0.91 -4.48 -12.86
N PRO A 177 0.24 -3.86 -13.86
CA PRO A 177 -0.73 -2.78 -13.61
C PRO A 177 -1.88 -3.17 -12.67
N ILE A 178 -2.56 -2.20 -12.10
CA ILE A 178 -3.81 -2.44 -11.39
C ILE A 178 -4.83 -3.07 -12.34
N ASP A 179 -5.73 -3.88 -11.79
CA ASP A 179 -6.85 -4.43 -12.54
C ASP A 179 -6.43 -5.06 -13.88
N SER A 180 -5.40 -5.91 -13.85
CA SER A 180 -4.80 -6.48 -15.06
C SER A 180 -4.43 -7.95 -14.90
N ARG A 181 -4.11 -8.58 -16.04
CA ARG A 181 -3.48 -9.90 -16.10
C ARG A 181 -2.21 -9.88 -16.95
N LEU A 182 -1.24 -10.66 -16.53
CA LEU A 182 -0.02 -10.99 -17.26
C LEU A 182 -0.20 -12.34 -17.93
N THR A 183 -0.02 -12.40 -19.24
CA THR A 183 0.01 -13.63 -20.02
C THR A 183 1.41 -13.90 -20.56
N PRO A 184 1.71 -15.06 -21.17
CA PRO A 184 3.00 -15.28 -21.82
C PRO A 184 3.36 -14.23 -22.89
N ALA A 185 2.36 -13.61 -23.51
CA ALA A 185 2.55 -12.72 -24.65
C ALA A 185 2.31 -11.23 -24.34
N ALA A 186 1.46 -10.90 -23.35
CA ALA A 186 0.99 -9.54 -23.14
C ALA A 186 0.63 -9.23 -21.69
N VAL A 187 0.44 -7.94 -21.40
CA VAL A 187 -0.28 -7.44 -20.23
C VAL A 187 -1.62 -6.92 -20.72
N GLU A 188 -2.70 -7.34 -20.09
CA GLU A 188 -4.07 -7.00 -20.47
C GLU A 188 -4.83 -6.41 -19.29
N SER A 189 -5.57 -5.32 -19.52
CA SER A 189 -6.40 -4.69 -18.49
C SER A 189 -7.78 -5.31 -18.43
N PHE A 190 -8.34 -5.38 -17.19
CA PHE A 190 -9.75 -5.62 -16.95
C PHE A 190 -10.49 -4.28 -16.79
N ASP A 191 -11.83 -4.35 -16.70
CA ASP A 191 -12.69 -3.19 -16.46
C ASP A 191 -13.40 -3.27 -15.09
N ARG A 192 -12.73 -3.87 -14.08
CA ARG A 192 -13.28 -4.02 -12.73
C ARG A 192 -13.15 -2.74 -11.90
N PHE A 193 -12.11 -1.93 -12.17
CA PHE A 193 -11.85 -0.67 -11.48
C PHE A 193 -12.08 0.53 -12.41
N VAL A 194 -13.36 0.86 -12.66
CA VAL A 194 -13.79 1.99 -13.51
C VAL A 194 -14.89 2.76 -12.80
N TYR A 195 -14.73 4.09 -12.69
CA TYR A 195 -15.71 4.94 -12.03
C TYR A 195 -17.00 5.10 -12.84
N ARG A 196 -18.13 4.78 -12.20
CA ARG A 196 -19.48 4.89 -12.75
C ARG A 196 -20.40 5.46 -11.69
N THR A 197 -20.32 6.77 -11.45
CA THR A 197 -21.03 7.44 -10.36
C THR A 197 -22.55 7.41 -10.54
N GLU A 198 -23.24 7.11 -9.44
CA GLU A 198 -24.69 6.97 -9.37
C GLU A 198 -25.25 7.64 -8.12
N THR A 199 -26.58 7.86 -8.09
CA THR A 199 -27.28 8.39 -6.92
C THR A 199 -27.97 7.27 -6.15
N PHE A 200 -27.65 7.10 -4.87
CA PHE A 200 -28.22 6.10 -3.96
C PHE A 200 -28.10 6.56 -2.50
N ASP A 201 -28.48 5.76 -1.52
CA ASP A 201 -28.22 6.04 -0.09
C ASP A 201 -26.76 5.73 0.26
N TYR A 202 -25.88 6.70 0.08
CA TYR A 202 -24.43 6.52 0.29
C TYR A 202 -24.07 6.07 1.71
N VAL A 203 -24.78 6.55 2.73
CA VAL A 203 -24.55 6.19 4.12
C VAL A 203 -25.06 4.78 4.43
N GLY A 204 -26.29 4.47 4.02
CA GLY A 204 -26.89 3.18 4.26
C GLY A 204 -26.14 2.06 3.55
N GLU A 205 -25.88 2.24 2.25
CA GLU A 205 -25.13 1.26 1.45
C GLU A 205 -23.70 1.03 1.99
N LEU A 206 -23.02 2.10 2.44
CA LEU A 206 -21.69 1.94 3.04
C LEU A 206 -21.76 1.15 4.35
N ALA A 207 -22.75 1.44 5.21
CA ALA A 207 -22.92 0.72 6.46
C ALA A 207 -23.19 -0.77 6.22
N ASP A 208 -24.14 -1.09 5.35
CA ASP A 208 -24.53 -2.47 5.05
C ASP A 208 -23.36 -3.27 4.42
N ARG A 209 -22.57 -2.64 3.56
CA ARG A 209 -21.37 -3.26 2.93
C ARG A 209 -20.23 -3.43 3.89
N LEU A 210 -19.95 -2.43 4.75
CA LEU A 210 -18.94 -2.54 5.81
C LEU A 210 -19.28 -3.70 6.76
N GLU A 211 -20.54 -3.81 7.18
CA GLU A 211 -20.97 -4.89 8.08
C GLU A 211 -20.78 -6.26 7.42
N ARG A 212 -21.16 -6.44 6.15
CA ARG A 212 -20.94 -7.71 5.42
C ARG A 212 -19.45 -8.01 5.26
N ALA A 213 -18.65 -7.02 4.87
CA ALA A 213 -17.21 -7.17 4.67
C ALA A 213 -16.49 -7.56 5.98
N LEU A 214 -16.86 -6.93 7.09
CA LEU A 214 -16.28 -7.23 8.41
C LEU A 214 -16.73 -8.61 8.92
N ARG A 215 -17.99 -8.99 8.73
CA ARG A 215 -18.49 -10.33 9.08
C ARG A 215 -17.76 -11.44 8.33
N ARG A 216 -17.48 -11.26 7.02
CA ARG A 216 -16.71 -12.20 6.21
C ARG A 216 -15.31 -12.37 6.78
N ARG A 217 -14.67 -11.28 7.16
CA ARG A 217 -13.31 -11.24 7.71
C ARG A 217 -13.19 -11.74 9.14
N ALA A 218 -14.29 -11.67 9.89
CA ALA A 218 -14.33 -12.23 11.26
C ALA A 218 -14.12 -13.75 11.30
N ALA A 219 -14.30 -14.44 10.16
CA ALA A 219 -14.05 -15.89 10.03
C ALA A 219 -12.57 -16.27 9.91
N LEU A 220 -11.64 -15.33 9.74
CA LEU A 220 -10.20 -15.64 9.75
C LEU A 220 -9.80 -16.30 11.07
N PRO A 221 -8.92 -17.33 11.00
CA PRO A 221 -8.60 -18.18 12.15
C PRO A 221 -7.59 -17.56 13.13
N GLY A 222 -7.33 -18.28 14.22
CA GLY A 222 -6.28 -17.97 15.21
C GLY A 222 -6.67 -16.86 16.18
N ARG A 223 -5.73 -16.51 17.06
CA ARG A 223 -5.86 -15.35 17.95
C ARG A 223 -5.78 -14.09 17.13
N LYS A 224 -6.67 -13.15 17.40
CA LYS A 224 -6.88 -11.95 16.60
C LYS A 224 -6.36 -10.70 17.30
N GLY A 225 -5.66 -9.88 16.53
CA GLY A 225 -5.22 -8.57 16.98
C GLY A 225 -5.51 -7.49 15.97
N VAL A 226 -5.42 -6.23 16.38
CA VAL A 226 -5.58 -5.07 15.52
C VAL A 226 -4.48 -4.04 15.74
N LEU A 227 -3.92 -3.50 14.64
CA LEU A 227 -3.12 -2.29 14.73
C LEU A 227 -4.07 -1.11 14.91
N LEU A 228 -4.10 -0.57 16.13
CA LEU A 228 -5.07 0.42 16.56
C LEU A 228 -4.44 1.80 16.69
N SER A 229 -5.08 2.80 16.10
CA SER A 229 -4.84 4.21 16.37
C SER A 229 -6.05 4.83 17.07
N ALA A 230 -5.91 6.02 17.62
CA ALA A 230 -7.08 6.80 18.06
C ALA A 230 -7.91 7.33 16.88
N GLY A 231 -7.44 7.13 15.64
CA GLY A 231 -8.10 7.53 14.39
C GLY A 231 -9.46 6.88 14.13
N PHE A 232 -10.04 7.16 12.96
CA PHE A 232 -11.38 6.68 12.64
C PHE A 232 -11.40 5.28 11.99
N ASP A 233 -10.33 4.89 11.30
CA ASP A 233 -10.36 3.78 10.36
C ASP A 233 -10.26 2.39 11.04
N SER A 234 -9.35 2.24 12.01
CA SER A 234 -9.15 0.97 12.72
C SER A 234 -10.23 0.65 13.77
N ARG A 235 -10.98 1.68 14.25
CA ARG A 235 -11.99 1.47 15.30
C ARG A 235 -13.20 0.69 14.84
N ILE A 236 -13.64 0.84 13.57
CA ILE A 236 -14.77 0.05 13.05
C ILE A 236 -14.40 -1.43 12.94
N VAL A 237 -13.14 -1.74 12.64
CA VAL A 237 -12.63 -3.12 12.64
C VAL A 237 -12.69 -3.69 14.06
N LEU A 238 -12.16 -2.95 15.05
CA LEU A 238 -12.18 -3.36 16.45
C LEU A 238 -13.61 -3.56 16.98
N SER A 239 -14.57 -2.72 16.57
CA SER A 239 -15.95 -2.80 17.07
C SER A 239 -16.78 -3.94 16.47
N GLN A 240 -16.38 -4.49 15.30
CA GLN A 240 -17.19 -5.43 14.52
C GLN A 240 -16.57 -6.81 14.33
N ILE A 241 -15.28 -6.96 14.61
CA ILE A 241 -14.61 -8.27 14.54
C ILE A 241 -14.63 -8.91 15.92
N ASP A 242 -15.45 -9.92 16.06
CA ASP A 242 -15.51 -10.69 17.30
C ASP A 242 -14.18 -11.41 17.59
N GLY A 243 -13.79 -11.42 18.88
CA GLY A 243 -12.61 -12.14 19.34
C GLY A 243 -11.28 -11.43 19.04
N ILE A 244 -11.27 -10.11 18.77
CA ILE A 244 -10.04 -9.33 18.86
C ILE A 244 -9.65 -9.23 20.34
N GLU A 245 -8.63 -9.99 20.73
CA GLU A 245 -8.15 -10.06 22.12
C GLU A 245 -7.15 -8.95 22.43
N HIS A 246 -6.42 -8.47 21.43
CA HIS A 246 -5.32 -7.52 21.64
C HIS A 246 -5.24 -6.44 20.58
N SER A 247 -4.88 -5.24 21.00
CA SER A 247 -4.59 -4.13 20.10
C SER A 247 -3.18 -3.57 20.31
N TYR A 248 -2.57 -3.07 19.25
CA TYR A 248 -1.18 -2.62 19.26
C TYR A 248 -1.06 -1.22 18.64
N THR A 249 -0.24 -0.37 19.28
CA THR A 249 0.07 0.97 18.74
C THR A 249 1.57 1.24 18.88
N VAL A 250 2.19 1.76 17.82
CA VAL A 250 3.55 2.29 17.91
C VAL A 250 3.46 3.76 18.34
N GLY A 251 3.83 4.03 19.58
CA GLY A 251 3.74 5.37 20.18
C GLY A 251 4.18 5.38 21.64
N SER A 252 4.54 6.56 22.15
CA SER A 252 4.87 6.72 23.57
C SER A 252 3.63 6.48 24.44
N PRO A 253 3.72 5.75 25.55
CA PRO A 253 2.56 5.39 26.38
C PRO A 253 1.70 6.57 26.85
N ASP A 254 2.31 7.75 27.03
CA ASP A 254 1.65 8.98 27.46
C ASP A 254 1.17 9.87 26.29
N ALA A 255 1.49 9.50 25.05
CA ALA A 255 1.02 10.24 23.88
C ALA A 255 -0.51 10.17 23.78
N GLN A 256 -1.12 11.29 23.39
CA GLN A 256 -2.59 11.41 23.30
C GLN A 256 -3.20 10.34 22.38
N GLU A 257 -2.50 10.00 21.29
CA GLU A 257 -2.89 8.94 20.36
C GLU A 257 -2.98 7.57 21.05
N VAL A 258 -1.94 7.18 21.83
CA VAL A 258 -1.87 5.91 22.55
C VAL A 258 -2.92 5.86 23.67
N VAL A 259 -3.11 6.97 24.39
CA VAL A 259 -4.16 7.08 25.42
C VAL A 259 -5.55 6.91 24.80
N GLY A 260 -5.79 7.48 23.62
CA GLY A 260 -7.03 7.30 22.86
C GLY A 260 -7.23 5.85 22.42
N ALA A 261 -6.21 5.24 21.82
CA ALA A 261 -6.24 3.84 21.39
C ALA A 261 -6.52 2.88 22.57
N LYS A 262 -5.88 3.10 23.71
CA LYS A 262 -6.12 2.31 24.94
C LYS A 262 -7.56 2.43 25.45
N ARG A 263 -8.17 3.61 25.37
CA ARG A 263 -9.59 3.80 25.75
C ARG A 263 -10.53 3.08 24.79
N LEU A 264 -10.23 3.10 23.48
CA LEU A 264 -10.97 2.35 22.49
C LEU A 264 -10.85 0.84 22.71
N ALA A 265 -9.65 0.34 22.95
CA ALA A 265 -9.43 -1.07 23.27
C ALA A 265 -10.27 -1.51 24.49
N ALA A 266 -10.21 -0.75 25.57
CA ALA A 266 -10.98 -1.03 26.80
C ALA A 266 -12.51 -0.95 26.59
N GLN A 267 -12.99 -0.15 25.64
CA GLN A 267 -14.42 -0.08 25.28
C GLN A 267 -14.93 -1.38 24.67
N TYR A 268 -14.08 -2.11 23.96
CA TYR A 268 -14.39 -3.36 23.25
C TYR A 268 -13.71 -4.58 23.87
N ASP A 269 -13.38 -4.51 25.16
CA ASP A 269 -12.80 -5.61 25.96
C ASP A 269 -11.50 -6.21 25.38
N ALA A 270 -10.70 -5.42 24.64
CA ALA A 270 -9.40 -5.81 24.12
C ALA A 270 -8.26 -5.27 25.00
N ASP A 271 -7.23 -6.08 25.20
CA ASP A 271 -5.97 -5.62 25.78
C ASP A 271 -5.23 -4.67 24.85
N HIS A 272 -4.33 -3.84 25.39
CA HIS A 272 -3.59 -2.88 24.61
C HIS A 272 -2.10 -2.84 24.95
N THR A 273 -1.26 -2.96 23.91
CA THR A 273 0.19 -2.77 24.02
C THR A 273 0.65 -1.58 23.18
N ALA A 274 1.38 -0.67 23.82
CA ALA A 274 2.07 0.43 23.16
C ALA A 274 3.55 0.12 23.02
N PHE A 275 4.11 0.31 21.83
CA PHE A 275 5.54 0.20 21.54
C PHE A 275 6.16 1.60 21.46
N PRO A 276 6.96 2.03 22.46
CA PRO A 276 7.62 3.32 22.40
C PRO A 276 8.57 3.41 21.19
N PRO A 277 8.51 4.50 20.41
CA PRO A 277 9.39 4.70 19.28
C PRO A 277 10.86 4.80 19.70
N ASP A 278 11.69 3.95 19.11
CA ASP A 278 13.16 3.95 19.25
C ASP A 278 13.84 4.01 17.87
N GLU A 279 15.12 3.61 17.78
CA GLU A 279 15.83 3.64 16.49
C GLU A 279 15.15 2.78 15.43
N ARG A 280 14.48 1.67 15.81
CA ARG A 280 13.77 0.75 14.91
C ARG A 280 12.64 1.43 14.14
N TYR A 281 12.09 2.53 14.67
CA TYR A 281 11.03 3.30 14.00
C TYR A 281 11.48 3.84 12.63
N LEU A 282 12.67 4.39 12.52
CA LEU A 282 13.23 4.97 11.29
C LEU A 282 14.26 4.10 10.59
N ARG A 283 14.96 3.23 11.33
CA ARG A 283 16.07 2.44 10.79
C ARG A 283 15.62 1.61 9.60
N PRO A 284 16.23 1.76 8.42
CA PRO A 284 15.97 0.91 7.26
C PRO A 284 16.59 -0.46 7.48
N GLU A 285 15.80 -1.38 7.98
CA GLU A 285 16.18 -2.79 8.12
C GLU A 285 15.81 -3.56 6.86
N GLU A 286 16.45 -4.69 6.63
CA GLU A 286 16.23 -5.53 5.44
C GLU A 286 14.73 -5.83 5.21
N SER A 287 13.98 -6.16 6.27
CA SER A 287 12.55 -6.43 6.19
C SER A 287 11.74 -5.25 5.68
N LYS A 288 12.10 -4.00 6.06
CA LYS A 288 11.46 -2.78 5.57
C LYS A 288 11.80 -2.51 4.11
N ILE A 289 13.09 -2.64 3.76
CA ILE A 289 13.58 -2.44 2.40
C ILE A 289 12.91 -3.43 1.44
N ARG A 290 12.87 -4.71 1.81
CA ARG A 290 12.18 -5.74 1.01
C ARG A 290 10.68 -5.48 0.89
N SER A 291 10.00 -5.08 1.97
CA SER A 291 8.56 -4.77 1.91
C SER A 291 8.25 -3.53 1.07
N SER A 292 9.20 -2.59 0.96
CA SER A 292 9.10 -1.39 0.11
C SER A 292 9.39 -1.67 -1.37
N GLN A 293 10.01 -2.82 -1.69
CA GLN A 293 10.27 -3.34 -3.04
C GLN A 293 11.10 -2.40 -3.93
N GLY A 294 11.83 -1.45 -3.35
CA GLY A 294 12.56 -0.42 -4.12
C GLY A 294 11.66 0.57 -4.88
N ILE A 295 10.36 0.55 -4.65
CA ILE A 295 9.38 1.39 -5.34
C ILE A 295 8.65 2.37 -4.43
N LYS A 296 8.70 2.18 -3.11
CA LYS A 296 8.03 3.03 -2.10
C LYS A 296 8.92 3.18 -0.87
N GLU A 297 8.85 4.32 -0.19
CA GLU A 297 9.72 4.58 0.97
C GLU A 297 9.41 3.66 2.16
N SER A 298 10.45 3.18 2.84
CA SER A 298 10.37 2.28 3.99
C SER A 298 9.74 2.93 5.23
N LEU A 299 9.64 4.25 5.23
CA LEU A 299 9.05 5.04 6.32
C LEU A 299 7.61 4.61 6.66
N HIS A 300 6.86 4.12 5.67
CA HIS A 300 5.50 3.61 5.89
C HIS A 300 5.47 2.25 6.62
N VAL A 301 6.61 1.56 6.72
CA VAL A 301 6.74 0.27 7.41
C VAL A 301 7.28 0.45 8.84
N HIS A 302 6.95 1.56 9.50
CA HIS A 302 7.47 1.92 10.82
C HIS A 302 7.18 0.87 11.92
N HIS A 303 6.12 0.09 11.78
CA HIS A 303 5.73 -0.98 12.70
C HIS A 303 6.65 -2.21 12.63
N ALA A 304 7.43 -2.38 11.55
CA ALA A 304 8.23 -3.59 11.31
C ALA A 304 9.19 -3.93 12.44
N GLY A 305 9.85 -2.93 13.03
CA GLY A 305 10.77 -3.15 14.14
C GLY A 305 10.11 -3.61 15.45
N TYR A 306 8.78 -3.71 15.49
CA TYR A 306 8.01 -4.04 16.70
C TYR A 306 7.17 -5.31 16.55
N THR A 307 7.13 -5.93 15.37
CA THR A 307 6.27 -7.10 15.08
C THR A 307 6.63 -8.33 15.91
N ASP A 308 7.87 -8.46 16.38
CA ASP A 308 8.26 -9.56 17.28
C ASP A 308 7.57 -9.48 18.67
N GLY A 309 7.01 -8.32 19.02
CA GLY A 309 6.19 -8.11 20.22
C GLY A 309 4.69 -8.29 19.99
N ILE A 310 4.27 -8.69 18.79
CA ILE A 310 2.87 -8.97 18.43
C ILE A 310 2.64 -10.47 18.52
N ASP A 311 1.83 -10.89 19.50
CA ASP A 311 1.57 -12.32 19.80
C ASP A 311 0.16 -12.70 19.39
N VAL A 312 -0.12 -12.65 18.06
CA VAL A 312 -1.37 -13.11 17.44
C VAL A 312 -1.07 -13.78 16.10
N GLU A 313 -1.96 -14.62 15.61
CA GLU A 313 -1.84 -15.27 14.31
C GLU A 313 -2.49 -14.42 13.20
N THR A 314 -3.60 -13.74 13.52
CA THR A 314 -4.32 -12.87 12.58
C THR A 314 -4.27 -11.41 13.03
N ILE A 315 -3.85 -10.52 12.13
CA ILE A 315 -3.76 -9.08 12.39
C ILE A 315 -4.67 -8.28 11.45
N TYR A 316 -5.42 -7.35 12.04
CA TYR A 316 -6.28 -6.44 11.31
C TYR A 316 -5.73 -5.02 11.33
N HIS A 317 -6.12 -4.22 10.32
CA HIS A 317 -5.78 -2.79 10.23
C HIS A 317 -6.82 -2.02 9.42
N GLY A 318 -6.85 -0.69 9.59
CA GLY A 318 -7.74 0.22 8.86
C GLY A 318 -7.08 0.93 7.67
N LEU A 319 -6.02 0.37 7.08
CA LEU A 319 -5.29 1.00 5.98
C LEU A 319 -6.22 1.28 4.80
N LEU A 320 -6.05 2.43 4.14
CA LEU A 320 -6.79 2.93 2.98
C LEU A 320 -8.29 3.20 3.18
N CYS A 321 -8.85 3.08 4.38
CA CYS A 321 -10.22 3.51 4.62
C CYS A 321 -10.40 5.02 4.37
N ASP A 322 -9.39 5.84 4.66
CA ASP A 322 -9.38 7.27 4.31
C ASP A 322 -9.34 7.50 2.80
N THR A 323 -8.62 6.69 2.07
CA THR A 323 -8.49 6.76 0.61
C THR A 323 -9.81 6.38 -0.08
N PHE A 324 -10.39 5.24 0.27
CA PHE A 324 -11.60 4.73 -0.39
C PHE A 324 -12.89 5.40 0.08
N PHE A 325 -13.00 5.72 1.39
CA PHE A 325 -14.30 6.16 1.93
C PHE A 325 -14.35 7.64 2.30
N ARG A 326 -13.19 8.29 2.50
CA ARG A 326 -13.11 9.64 3.06
C ARG A 326 -12.49 10.68 2.11
N GLY A 327 -12.17 10.27 0.86
CA GLY A 327 -11.71 11.16 -0.20
C GLY A 327 -10.33 11.76 0.05
N HIS A 328 -9.36 10.94 0.47
CA HIS A 328 -7.98 11.37 0.76
C HIS A 328 -7.33 12.13 -0.41
N PHE A 329 -7.50 11.66 -1.64
CA PHE A 329 -6.95 12.29 -2.86
C PHE A 329 -7.89 13.28 -3.53
N THR A 330 -9.06 13.54 -2.95
CA THR A 330 -10.02 14.50 -3.50
C THR A 330 -9.61 15.93 -3.12
N ALA A 331 -9.49 16.81 -4.12
CA ALA A 331 -9.19 18.22 -3.88
C ALA A 331 -10.41 18.95 -3.29
N ARG A 332 -10.19 19.73 -2.23
CA ARG A 332 -11.22 20.50 -1.53
C ARG A 332 -10.96 22.00 -1.70
N GLU A 333 -12.05 22.78 -1.83
CA GLU A 333 -11.95 24.23 -1.73
C GLU A 333 -11.26 24.63 -0.44
N THR A 334 -10.38 25.62 -0.53
CA THR A 334 -9.71 26.19 0.64
C THR A 334 -10.01 27.68 0.75
N VAL A 335 -10.13 28.16 1.98
CA VAL A 335 -10.21 29.60 2.29
C VAL A 335 -8.93 30.01 2.99
N ASP A 336 -8.34 31.11 2.55
CA ASP A 336 -7.19 31.66 3.26
C ASP A 336 -7.65 32.41 4.51
N VAL A 337 -7.22 31.93 5.67
CA VAL A 337 -7.47 32.59 6.96
C VAL A 337 -6.12 32.88 7.61
N LEU A 338 -5.73 34.14 7.61
CA LEU A 338 -4.47 34.65 8.19
C LEU A 338 -3.23 33.93 7.61
N GLY A 339 -3.22 33.72 6.29
CA GLY A 339 -2.12 33.08 5.56
C GLY A 339 -2.09 31.55 5.69
N LYS A 340 -3.17 30.94 6.19
CA LYS A 340 -3.34 29.50 6.23
C LYS A 340 -4.53 29.08 5.38
N ARG A 341 -4.34 28.11 4.46
CA ARG A 341 -5.42 27.51 3.71
C ARG A 341 -6.20 26.53 4.59
N ILE A 342 -7.48 26.79 4.78
CA ILE A 342 -8.40 25.95 5.56
C ILE A 342 -9.40 25.30 4.58
N PRO A 343 -9.52 23.96 4.54
CA PRO A 343 -10.47 23.30 3.67
C PRO A 343 -11.91 23.57 4.11
N THR A 344 -12.78 23.91 3.16
CA THR A 344 -14.21 24.22 3.43
C THR A 344 -15.10 22.98 3.52
N GLY A 345 -14.58 21.81 3.18
CA GLY A 345 -15.37 20.57 3.05
C GLY A 345 -16.09 20.41 1.69
N ARG A 346 -16.13 21.45 0.85
CA ARG A 346 -16.67 21.38 -0.52
C ARG A 346 -15.58 20.91 -1.47
N LEU A 347 -16.00 20.26 -2.57
CA LEU A 347 -15.08 19.98 -3.66
C LEU A 347 -14.57 21.26 -4.28
N ASP A 348 -13.30 21.28 -4.67
CA ASP A 348 -12.76 22.29 -5.55
C ASP A 348 -13.41 22.11 -6.93
N PRO A 349 -14.09 23.14 -7.48
CA PRO A 349 -14.74 23.05 -8.78
C PRO A 349 -13.76 23.05 -9.96
N ASP A 350 -12.54 23.54 -9.76
CA ASP A 350 -11.49 23.64 -10.79
C ASP A 350 -10.14 23.22 -10.18
N PRO A 351 -9.98 21.94 -9.79
CA PRO A 351 -8.79 21.48 -9.10
C PRO A 351 -7.60 21.37 -10.06
N ASP A 352 -6.40 21.72 -9.58
CA ASP A 352 -5.15 21.27 -10.20
C ASP A 352 -4.79 19.88 -9.65
N PRO A 353 -5.01 18.80 -10.44
CA PRO A 353 -4.77 17.44 -9.95
C PRO A 353 -3.27 17.16 -9.74
N VAL A 354 -2.39 17.82 -10.49
CA VAL A 354 -0.94 17.67 -10.34
C VAL A 354 -0.49 18.27 -9.01
N GLU A 355 -0.94 19.49 -8.69
CA GLU A 355 -0.63 20.15 -7.43
C GLU A 355 -1.16 19.37 -6.24
N ASN A 356 -2.41 18.88 -6.33
CA ASN A 356 -3.01 18.05 -5.30
C ASN A 356 -2.19 16.78 -5.03
N LEU A 357 -1.76 16.07 -6.08
CA LEU A 357 -0.96 14.85 -5.92
C LEU A 357 0.46 15.11 -5.44
N LEU A 358 1.09 16.22 -5.84
CA LEU A 358 2.38 16.66 -5.30
C LEU A 358 2.31 16.81 -3.77
N GLU A 359 1.25 17.49 -3.27
CA GLU A 359 1.02 17.64 -1.84
C GLU A 359 0.79 16.27 -1.15
N LYS A 360 -0.03 15.41 -1.75
CA LYS A 360 -0.37 14.08 -1.19
C LYS A 360 0.79 13.10 -1.16
N PHE A 361 1.67 13.11 -2.15
CA PHE A 361 2.91 12.35 -2.14
C PHE A 361 3.99 12.98 -1.26
N GLY A 362 3.72 14.19 -0.73
CA GLY A 362 4.63 14.89 0.18
C GLY A 362 5.89 15.39 -0.52
N TYR A 363 5.73 15.95 -1.72
CA TYR A 363 6.78 16.68 -2.41
C TYR A 363 7.22 17.90 -1.57
N ASP A 364 8.51 18.02 -1.36
CA ASP A 364 9.14 19.15 -0.70
C ASP A 364 10.08 19.85 -1.69
N ARG A 365 9.64 21.03 -2.14
CA ARG A 365 10.37 21.80 -3.16
C ARG A 365 11.76 22.21 -2.70
N GLU A 366 11.90 22.69 -1.46
CA GLU A 366 13.16 23.19 -0.94
C GLU A 366 14.18 22.05 -0.80
N ALA A 367 13.77 20.97 -0.18
CA ALA A 367 14.60 19.77 -0.04
C ALA A 367 14.96 19.13 -1.38
N SER A 368 14.03 19.15 -2.35
CA SER A 368 14.28 18.63 -3.70
C SER A 368 15.28 19.46 -4.49
N LEU A 369 15.23 20.78 -4.38
CA LEU A 369 16.24 21.68 -4.95
C LEU A 369 17.61 21.46 -4.31
N GLU A 370 17.66 21.35 -2.99
CA GLU A 370 18.88 21.09 -2.25
C GLU A 370 19.51 19.73 -2.63
N LEU A 371 18.69 18.68 -2.80
CA LEU A 371 19.15 17.38 -3.28
C LEU A 371 19.78 17.49 -4.69
N ALA A 372 19.13 18.18 -5.62
CA ALA A 372 19.63 18.36 -6.98
C ALA A 372 20.93 19.20 -7.01
N GLU A 373 21.09 20.17 -6.11
CA GLU A 373 22.33 20.94 -5.99
C GLU A 373 23.49 20.14 -5.43
N ARG A 374 23.20 19.22 -4.51
CA ARG A 374 24.20 18.42 -3.80
C ARG A 374 24.63 17.15 -4.55
N THR A 375 23.86 16.71 -5.53
CA THR A 375 24.10 15.46 -6.27
C THR A 375 24.37 15.69 -7.75
N SER A 376 24.87 14.67 -8.44
CA SER A 376 25.12 14.71 -9.88
C SER A 376 23.87 14.42 -10.73
N PHE A 377 22.68 14.33 -10.15
CA PHE A 377 21.45 14.31 -10.91
C PHE A 377 21.22 15.67 -11.57
N ASP A 378 21.38 15.71 -12.89
CA ASP A 378 21.16 16.94 -13.66
C ASP A 378 19.69 17.02 -14.09
N VAL A 379 18.85 17.56 -13.19
CA VAL A 379 17.41 17.68 -13.39
C VAL A 379 16.89 18.95 -12.69
N GLU A 380 15.88 19.60 -13.26
CA GLU A 380 15.08 20.59 -12.55
C GLU A 380 13.91 19.84 -11.85
N PRO A 381 13.92 19.74 -10.51
CA PRO A 381 13.06 18.80 -9.78
C PRO A 381 11.57 19.05 -9.97
N GLU A 382 11.12 20.32 -9.90
CA GLU A 382 9.70 20.66 -9.98
C GLU A 382 9.09 20.31 -11.33
N SER A 383 9.76 20.68 -12.43
CA SER A 383 9.29 20.34 -13.78
C SER A 383 9.29 18.84 -14.01
N PHE A 384 10.29 18.14 -13.46
CA PHE A 384 10.39 16.68 -13.58
C PHE A 384 9.21 15.99 -12.90
N VAL A 385 8.97 16.25 -11.61
CA VAL A 385 7.90 15.58 -10.87
C VAL A 385 6.51 15.96 -11.37
N ARG A 386 6.30 17.22 -11.80
CA ARG A 386 5.03 17.64 -12.41
C ARG A 386 4.72 16.87 -13.68
N ARG A 387 5.71 16.67 -14.54
CA ARG A 387 5.55 15.86 -15.75
C ARG A 387 5.27 14.40 -15.41
N ALA A 388 6.04 13.79 -14.50
CA ALA A 388 5.84 12.41 -14.09
C ALA A 388 4.42 12.17 -13.52
N ILE A 389 3.90 13.08 -12.70
CA ILE A 389 2.51 13.00 -12.18
C ILE A 389 1.49 13.23 -13.30
N ALA A 390 1.74 14.15 -14.24
CA ALA A 390 0.84 14.38 -15.37
C ALA A 390 0.73 13.14 -16.26
N ASP A 391 1.85 12.47 -16.54
CA ASP A 391 1.88 11.22 -17.31
C ASP A 391 1.13 10.09 -16.57
N ALA A 392 1.32 9.96 -15.25
CA ALA A 392 0.60 9.00 -14.44
C ALA A 392 -0.91 9.29 -14.39
N LEU A 393 -1.33 10.55 -14.33
CA LEU A 393 -2.75 10.96 -14.41
C LEU A 393 -3.37 10.62 -15.78
N GLU A 394 -2.63 10.83 -16.87
CA GLU A 394 -3.10 10.51 -18.22
C GLU A 394 -3.33 9.01 -18.40
N ALA A 395 -2.47 8.16 -17.81
CA ALA A 395 -2.62 6.71 -17.84
C ALA A 395 -3.96 6.25 -17.21
N GLU A 396 -4.45 6.97 -16.19
CA GLU A 396 -5.70 6.61 -15.47
C GLU A 396 -6.97 7.22 -16.10
N ARG A 397 -6.86 7.99 -17.18
CA ARG A 397 -7.98 8.73 -17.78
C ARG A 397 -9.14 7.85 -18.24
N THR A 398 -8.83 6.67 -18.75
CA THR A 398 -9.85 5.72 -19.24
C THR A 398 -10.69 5.11 -18.11
N ARG A 399 -10.16 5.10 -16.89
CA ARG A 399 -10.84 4.55 -15.71
C ARG A 399 -11.68 5.60 -14.98
N ALA A 400 -11.45 6.89 -15.22
CA ALA A 400 -12.03 7.99 -14.47
C ALA A 400 -13.10 8.76 -15.27
N ASN A 401 -14.17 9.16 -14.60
CA ASN A 401 -15.23 10.02 -15.13
C ASN A 401 -15.12 11.46 -14.58
N GLY A 402 -13.93 12.04 -14.64
CA GLY A 402 -13.66 13.42 -14.22
C GLY A 402 -12.35 13.57 -13.44
N VAL A 403 -11.90 14.82 -13.29
CA VAL A 403 -10.58 15.17 -12.74
C VAL A 403 -10.38 14.66 -11.31
N GLN A 404 -11.38 14.79 -10.44
CA GLN A 404 -11.31 14.32 -9.05
C GLN A 404 -11.14 12.79 -8.96
N ASN A 405 -11.83 12.04 -9.83
CA ASN A 405 -11.69 10.60 -9.89
C ASN A 405 -10.38 10.16 -10.55
N ALA A 406 -9.86 10.92 -11.52
CA ALA A 406 -8.53 10.66 -12.09
C ALA A 406 -7.43 10.84 -11.04
N ALA A 407 -7.47 11.92 -10.26
CA ALA A 407 -6.53 12.14 -9.16
C ALA A 407 -6.63 11.03 -8.09
N THR A 408 -7.85 10.60 -7.76
CA THR A 408 -8.06 9.51 -6.80
C THR A 408 -7.54 8.17 -7.35
N CYS A 409 -7.81 7.84 -8.61
CA CYS A 409 -7.30 6.64 -9.27
C CYS A 409 -5.76 6.62 -9.27
N CYS A 410 -5.13 7.70 -9.71
CA CYS A 410 -3.68 7.87 -9.70
C CYS A 410 -3.10 7.72 -8.28
N GLY A 411 -3.76 8.30 -7.28
CA GLY A 411 -3.37 8.16 -5.88
C GLY A 411 -3.48 6.71 -5.35
N ILE A 412 -4.50 5.96 -5.75
CA ILE A 412 -4.69 4.55 -5.39
C ILE A 412 -3.62 3.69 -6.07
N THR A 413 -3.42 3.86 -7.37
CA THR A 413 -2.42 3.12 -8.17
C THR A 413 -1.00 3.28 -7.60
N ASN A 414 -0.68 4.49 -7.12
CA ASN A 414 0.65 4.85 -6.62
C ASN A 414 0.70 5.00 -5.09
N GLN A 415 -0.20 4.35 -4.36
CA GLN A 415 -0.36 4.51 -2.92
C GLN A 415 0.94 4.20 -2.15
N PRO A 416 1.54 5.19 -1.46
CA PRO A 416 2.84 5.00 -0.82
C PRO A 416 2.81 4.06 0.39
N SER A 417 1.64 3.87 1.02
CA SER A 417 1.50 3.12 2.27
C SER A 417 1.23 1.61 2.10
N ILE A 418 1.14 1.10 0.88
CA ILE A 418 0.98 -0.36 0.62
C ILE A 418 2.07 -1.23 1.29
N PRO A 419 3.35 -0.81 1.39
CA PRO A 419 4.36 -1.59 2.10
C PRO A 419 4.00 -1.91 3.57
N PHE A 420 3.16 -1.09 4.21
CA PHE A 420 2.62 -1.38 5.53
C PHE A 420 1.84 -2.70 5.54
N HIS A 421 0.93 -2.88 4.59
CA HIS A 421 0.16 -4.12 4.46
C HIS A 421 1.05 -5.29 4.03
N ASN A 422 1.94 -5.09 3.05
CA ASN A 422 2.82 -6.15 2.55
C ASN A 422 3.70 -6.74 3.65
N HIS A 423 4.25 -5.90 4.53
CA HIS A 423 5.04 -6.35 5.67
C HIS A 423 4.21 -7.16 6.68
N LEU A 424 2.99 -6.73 6.99
CA LEU A 424 2.09 -7.49 7.86
C LEU A 424 1.72 -8.84 7.23
N ALA A 425 1.39 -8.82 5.95
CA ALA A 425 1.02 -10.00 5.18
C ALA A 425 2.18 -11.00 5.01
N ASP A 426 3.43 -10.58 5.14
CA ASP A 426 4.60 -11.46 5.17
C ASP A 426 4.72 -12.22 6.51
N ARG A 427 4.15 -11.72 7.59
CA ARG A 427 4.33 -12.26 8.94
C ARG A 427 3.08 -12.87 9.56
N PHE A 428 1.90 -12.39 9.18
CA PHE A 428 0.61 -12.76 9.78
C PHE A 428 -0.39 -13.11 8.69
N VAL A 429 -1.41 -13.88 9.03
CA VAL A 429 -2.65 -13.82 8.30
C VAL A 429 -3.21 -12.41 8.52
N THR A 430 -3.46 -11.66 7.46
CA THR A 430 -3.88 -10.26 7.61
C THR A 430 -5.06 -9.94 6.72
N SER A 431 -5.93 -9.08 7.21
CA SER A 431 -7.11 -8.63 6.50
C SER A 431 -6.95 -7.20 6.00
N PHE A 432 -7.31 -6.99 4.73
CA PHE A 432 -7.30 -5.68 4.09
C PHE A 432 -8.72 -5.24 3.72
N LEU A 433 -9.43 -4.69 4.70
CA LEU A 433 -10.84 -4.31 4.56
C LEU A 433 -11.15 -3.46 3.32
N ALA A 434 -10.29 -2.48 3.00
CA ALA A 434 -10.51 -1.55 1.89
C ALA A 434 -10.50 -2.21 0.51
N THR A 435 -9.97 -3.44 0.38
CA THR A 435 -9.97 -4.21 -0.88
C THR A 435 -11.20 -5.07 -1.08
N ASP A 436 -12.15 -5.03 -0.15
CA ASP A 436 -13.42 -5.76 -0.32
C ASP A 436 -14.16 -5.28 -1.57
N ARG A 437 -14.56 -6.23 -2.41
CA ARG A 437 -15.23 -5.96 -3.70
C ARG A 437 -16.46 -5.08 -3.54
N ASP A 438 -17.30 -5.34 -2.52
CA ASP A 438 -18.51 -4.58 -2.30
C ASP A 438 -18.20 -3.13 -1.89
N LEU A 439 -17.09 -2.93 -1.15
CA LEU A 439 -16.61 -1.62 -0.74
C LEU A 439 -15.94 -0.87 -1.90
N ILE A 440 -15.19 -1.57 -2.76
CA ILE A 440 -14.64 -1.00 -4.00
C ILE A 440 -15.80 -0.57 -4.92
N ASP A 441 -16.85 -1.39 -5.09
CA ASP A 441 -18.03 -1.02 -5.89
C ASP A 441 -18.73 0.23 -5.32
N TRP A 442 -18.89 0.32 -3.99
CA TRP A 442 -19.40 1.54 -3.37
C TRP A 442 -18.53 2.76 -3.71
N HIS A 443 -17.22 2.63 -3.62
CA HIS A 443 -16.28 3.70 -3.95
C HIS A 443 -16.40 4.18 -5.41
N LEU A 444 -16.45 3.25 -6.35
CA LEU A 444 -16.52 3.54 -7.79
C LEU A 444 -17.86 4.17 -8.21
N ARG A 445 -18.95 3.82 -7.51
CA ARG A 445 -20.29 4.34 -7.75
C ARG A 445 -20.60 5.64 -6.99
N THR A 446 -19.87 5.93 -5.92
CA THR A 446 -20.10 7.12 -5.10
C THR A 446 -19.44 8.36 -5.73
N PRO A 447 -20.19 9.46 -5.99
CA PRO A 447 -19.61 10.71 -6.44
C PRO A 447 -18.57 11.26 -5.43
N PRO A 448 -17.52 11.97 -5.88
CA PRO A 448 -16.43 12.46 -5.02
C PRO A 448 -16.91 13.32 -3.85
N GLU A 449 -17.99 14.11 -4.04
CA GLU A 449 -18.59 14.97 -3.00
C GLU A 449 -19.15 14.20 -1.81
N HIS A 450 -19.49 12.91 -1.99
CA HIS A 450 -20.03 12.04 -0.96
C HIS A 450 -19.01 11.07 -0.35
N ARG A 451 -17.81 10.97 -0.91
CA ARG A 451 -16.68 10.26 -0.30
C ARG A 451 -16.02 11.18 0.73
N THR A 452 -16.64 11.27 1.92
CA THR A 452 -16.25 12.22 2.96
C THR A 452 -16.13 11.54 4.32
N THR A 453 -15.35 12.16 5.21
CA THR A 453 -15.28 11.71 6.61
C THR A 453 -16.67 11.67 7.25
N GLU A 454 -17.55 12.63 6.96
CA GLU A 454 -18.92 12.67 7.50
C GLU A 454 -19.72 11.43 7.04
N THR A 455 -19.72 11.11 5.73
CA THR A 455 -20.40 9.92 5.20
C THR A 455 -19.91 8.65 5.87
N PHE A 456 -18.59 8.50 5.99
CA PHE A 456 -17.98 7.34 6.63
C PHE A 456 -18.36 7.22 8.12
N LEU A 457 -18.27 8.31 8.89
CA LEU A 457 -18.60 8.29 10.31
C LEU A 457 -20.08 7.98 10.56
N ARG A 458 -20.99 8.55 9.75
CA ARG A 458 -22.43 8.24 9.82
C ARG A 458 -22.72 6.77 9.50
N ALA A 459 -21.99 6.18 8.55
CA ALA A 459 -22.09 4.75 8.27
C ALA A 459 -21.58 3.91 9.45
N CYS A 460 -20.46 4.27 10.05
CA CYS A 460 -19.94 3.60 11.24
C CYS A 460 -20.90 3.70 12.44
N GLU A 461 -21.48 4.88 12.71
CA GLU A 461 -22.47 5.07 13.80
C GLU A 461 -23.77 4.29 13.56
N ARG A 462 -24.14 4.02 12.30
CA ARG A 462 -25.30 3.19 11.98
C ARG A 462 -25.05 1.71 12.32
N ILE A 463 -23.79 1.26 12.19
CA ILE A 463 -23.37 -0.11 12.56
C ILE A 463 -23.21 -0.24 14.07
N ASP A 464 -22.53 0.72 14.69
CA ASP A 464 -22.28 0.77 16.14
C ASP A 464 -22.40 2.21 16.64
N ALA A 465 -23.46 2.49 17.44
CA ALA A 465 -23.76 3.83 17.94
C ALA A 465 -22.66 4.37 18.89
N ASP A 466 -21.88 3.49 19.52
CA ASP A 466 -20.82 3.87 20.46
C ASP A 466 -19.43 4.00 19.83
N VAL A 467 -19.27 3.70 18.53
CA VAL A 467 -17.97 3.70 17.83
C VAL A 467 -17.23 5.05 17.91
N LEU A 468 -17.96 6.16 18.02
CA LEU A 468 -17.43 7.51 18.16
C LEU A 468 -17.40 8.05 19.60
N ARG A 469 -17.66 7.22 20.60
CA ARG A 469 -17.65 7.62 22.01
C ARG A 469 -16.33 8.25 22.47
N HIS A 470 -15.20 7.75 21.96
CA HIS A 470 -13.87 8.33 22.17
C HIS A 470 -13.34 8.90 20.87
N ARG A 471 -13.47 10.23 20.69
CA ARG A 471 -12.99 10.91 19.47
C ARG A 471 -11.47 11.00 19.44
N PRO A 472 -10.87 11.08 18.22
CA PRO A 472 -9.44 11.34 18.08
C PRO A 472 -9.05 12.64 18.77
N PRO A 473 -7.91 12.69 19.48
CA PRO A 473 -7.48 13.87 20.23
C PRO A 473 -7.30 15.12 19.37
N ASP A 474 -6.87 14.96 18.12
CA ASP A 474 -6.65 16.02 17.13
C ASP A 474 -7.93 16.43 16.38
N ARG A 475 -9.02 15.67 16.55
CA ARG A 475 -10.32 15.86 15.87
C ARG A 475 -11.50 15.72 16.84
N PRO A 476 -11.59 16.60 17.85
CA PRO A 476 -12.65 16.51 18.87
C PRO A 476 -14.04 16.91 18.35
N HIS A 477 -14.13 17.58 17.18
CA HIS A 477 -15.38 18.06 16.60
C HIS A 477 -15.85 17.23 15.38
N ASP A 478 -17.14 17.34 15.07
CA ASP A 478 -17.75 16.67 13.92
C ASP A 478 -17.30 17.24 12.57
N THR A 479 -16.97 18.52 12.54
CA THR A 479 -16.61 19.21 11.30
C THR A 479 -15.11 19.47 11.21
N ALA A 480 -14.54 19.25 10.02
CA ALA A 480 -13.14 19.52 9.74
C ALA A 480 -12.76 20.99 10.03
N ILE A 481 -13.65 21.93 9.69
CA ILE A 481 -13.42 23.37 9.92
C ILE A 481 -13.21 23.68 11.41
N LEU A 482 -14.06 23.14 12.29
CA LEU A 482 -13.92 23.37 13.73
C LEU A 482 -12.62 22.77 14.28
N ASN A 483 -12.23 21.59 13.81
CA ASN A 483 -10.96 20.95 14.19
C ASN A 483 -9.76 21.80 13.75
N GLU A 484 -9.78 22.33 12.51
CA GLU A 484 -8.73 23.21 12.00
C GLU A 484 -8.66 24.55 12.75
N VAL A 485 -9.82 25.15 13.05
CA VAL A 485 -9.89 26.39 13.84
C VAL A 485 -9.36 26.16 15.25
N GLU A 486 -9.79 25.11 15.92
CA GLU A 486 -9.26 24.77 17.25
C GLU A 486 -7.75 24.49 17.21
N GLY A 487 -7.28 23.71 16.25
CA GLY A 487 -5.85 23.46 16.07
C GLY A 487 -5.05 24.74 15.83
N PHE A 488 -5.60 25.71 15.06
CA PHE A 488 -4.99 27.01 14.86
C PHE A 488 -4.96 27.84 16.17
N VAL A 489 -6.07 27.92 16.90
CA VAL A 489 -6.16 28.64 18.15
C VAL A 489 -5.18 28.07 19.18
N ARG A 490 -5.11 26.74 19.32
CA ARG A 490 -4.17 26.07 20.24
C ARG A 490 -2.71 26.39 19.92
N ARG A 491 -2.32 26.41 18.65
CA ARG A 491 -0.95 26.76 18.23
C ARG A 491 -0.59 28.23 18.46
N LYS A 492 -1.57 29.14 18.43
CA LYS A 492 -1.33 30.59 18.58
C LYS A 492 -1.55 31.11 20.01
N THR A 493 -2.14 30.31 20.88
CA THR A 493 -2.45 30.72 22.26
C THR A 493 -1.47 30.06 23.23
N PRO A 494 -0.57 30.82 23.88
CA PRO A 494 0.48 30.25 24.76
C PRO A 494 -0.04 29.44 25.96
N LEU A 495 -1.31 29.64 26.33
CA LEU A 495 -1.97 28.94 27.44
C LEU A 495 -2.63 27.64 27.05
N LEU A 496 -2.70 27.30 25.74
CA LEU A 496 -3.31 26.09 25.25
C LEU A 496 -2.22 25.15 24.71
N THR A 497 -2.28 23.88 25.08
CA THR A 497 -1.40 22.86 24.52
C THR A 497 -1.84 22.58 23.07
N ALA A 498 -0.89 22.66 22.15
CA ALA A 498 -1.13 22.23 20.76
C ALA A 498 -1.50 20.73 20.70
N PHE A 499 -2.23 20.33 19.66
CA PHE A 499 -2.43 18.91 19.42
C PHE A 499 -1.08 18.24 19.20
N GLU A 500 -0.84 17.14 19.86
CA GLU A 500 0.33 16.30 19.58
C GLU A 500 0.25 15.71 18.18
N SER A 501 1.41 15.59 17.54
CA SER A 501 1.51 14.76 16.33
C SER A 501 1.32 13.29 16.72
N ALA A 502 0.50 12.58 15.97
CA ALA A 502 0.37 11.13 16.10
C ALA A 502 1.70 10.40 15.80
N TRP A 503 2.59 11.06 15.09
CA TRP A 503 3.86 10.50 14.63
C TRP A 503 5.05 11.15 15.36
N PRO A 504 6.07 10.35 15.76
CA PRO A 504 7.29 10.89 16.33
C PRO A 504 8.01 11.84 15.36
N GLY A 505 8.66 12.86 15.89
CA GLY A 505 9.47 13.78 15.10
C GLY A 505 10.64 13.06 14.44
N ARG A 506 10.64 12.95 13.11
CA ARG A 506 11.66 12.22 12.34
C ARG A 506 13.04 12.81 12.51
N GLU A 507 13.17 14.12 12.42
CA GLU A 507 14.44 14.84 12.62
C GLU A 507 15.00 14.54 14.01
N THR A 508 14.17 14.65 15.05
CA THR A 508 14.57 14.36 16.43
C THR A 508 15.08 12.93 16.62
N LEU A 509 14.44 11.94 15.98
CA LEU A 509 14.88 10.55 16.06
C LEU A 509 16.15 10.33 15.24
N PHE A 510 16.25 10.94 14.06
CA PHE A 510 17.41 10.85 13.19
C PHE A 510 18.66 11.36 13.89
N ASP A 511 18.57 12.54 14.52
CA ASP A 511 19.66 13.15 15.29
C ASP A 511 20.00 12.35 16.56
N ARG A 512 18.96 11.92 17.31
CA ARG A 512 19.13 11.16 18.56
C ARG A 512 19.96 9.89 18.36
N TYR A 513 19.76 9.20 17.25
CA TYR A 513 20.43 7.94 16.96
C TYR A 513 21.64 8.08 16.05
N ASP A 514 22.06 9.30 15.75
CA ASP A 514 23.26 9.63 14.96
C ASP A 514 23.29 8.89 13.60
N PHE A 515 22.15 8.90 12.90
CA PHE A 515 22.02 8.18 11.63
C PHE A 515 22.89 8.77 10.52
N ASP A 516 23.17 10.07 10.52
CA ASP A 516 24.10 10.69 9.58
C ASP A 516 25.48 10.02 9.63
N ARG A 517 26.06 9.85 10.82
CA ARG A 517 27.36 9.19 10.97
C ARG A 517 27.30 7.69 10.70
N ARG A 518 26.18 7.03 11.08
CA ARG A 518 26.07 5.57 11.01
C ARG A 518 25.74 5.06 9.62
N LEU A 519 24.92 5.80 8.84
CA LEU A 519 24.35 5.34 7.58
C LEU A 519 24.78 6.17 6.36
N LEU A 520 25.33 7.37 6.57
CA LEU A 520 25.70 8.32 5.51
C LEU A 520 27.13 8.87 5.67
N SER A 521 28.02 8.11 6.33
CA SER A 521 29.42 8.55 6.56
C SER A 521 30.22 8.74 5.26
N ASP A 522 29.86 8.04 4.19
CA ASP A 522 30.43 8.14 2.85
C ASP A 522 29.76 9.20 1.96
N LEU A 523 28.67 9.81 2.43
CA LEU A 523 27.86 10.81 1.73
C LEU A 523 27.70 12.11 2.56
N GLU A 524 28.80 12.61 3.12
CA GLU A 524 28.78 13.81 3.99
C GLU A 524 28.07 15.01 3.35
N HIS A 525 28.17 15.17 2.03
CA HIS A 525 27.57 16.28 1.31
C HIS A 525 26.03 16.29 1.33
N ILE A 526 25.35 15.16 1.62
CA ILE A 526 23.89 15.07 1.72
C ILE A 526 23.37 15.12 3.16
N GLN A 527 24.24 15.09 4.19
CA GLN A 527 23.82 15.07 5.60
C GLN A 527 22.99 16.28 6.02
N GLY A 528 23.10 17.42 5.30
CA GLY A 528 22.26 18.60 5.54
C GLY A 528 20.81 18.48 5.04
N LEU A 529 20.46 17.45 4.27
CA LEU A 529 19.09 17.24 3.81
C LEU A 529 18.14 16.87 4.95
N PRO A 530 16.82 17.12 4.82
CA PRO A 530 15.81 16.62 5.76
C PRO A 530 15.85 15.10 5.90
N ALA A 531 15.56 14.59 7.09
CA ALA A 531 15.62 13.17 7.43
C ALA A 531 14.85 12.28 6.44
N ARG A 532 13.69 12.72 5.94
CA ARG A 532 12.91 11.96 4.95
C ARG A 532 13.68 11.74 3.64
N HIS A 533 14.37 12.75 3.12
CA HIS A 533 15.16 12.63 1.89
C HIS A 533 16.40 11.75 2.10
N LYS A 534 17.05 11.88 3.27
CA LYS A 534 18.14 11.01 3.67
C LYS A 534 17.71 9.54 3.74
N LEU A 535 16.54 9.25 4.34
CA LEU A 535 15.96 7.91 4.40
C LEU A 535 15.69 7.33 3.00
N ARG A 536 15.14 8.13 2.08
CA ARG A 536 14.93 7.68 0.68
C ARG A 536 16.22 7.27 -0.01
N ILE A 537 17.31 8.01 0.22
CA ILE A 537 18.64 7.65 -0.32
C ILE A 537 19.13 6.34 0.29
N ILE A 538 18.98 6.17 1.61
CA ILE A 538 19.37 4.94 2.30
C ILE A 538 18.54 3.75 1.82
N ASP A 539 17.24 3.92 1.65
CA ASP A 539 16.33 2.88 1.16
C ASP A 539 16.72 2.39 -0.24
N VAL A 540 16.92 3.32 -1.18
CA VAL A 540 17.30 2.99 -2.55
C VAL A 540 18.67 2.29 -2.60
N ARG A 541 19.65 2.77 -1.83
CA ARG A 541 20.96 2.11 -1.72
C ARG A 541 20.81 0.70 -1.18
N GLY A 542 20.16 0.55 -0.01
CA GLY A 542 19.96 -0.74 0.61
C GLY A 542 19.18 -1.73 -0.25
N TRP A 543 18.29 -1.25 -1.12
CA TRP A 543 17.60 -2.11 -2.05
C TRP A 543 18.52 -2.63 -3.16
N PHE A 544 19.37 -1.76 -3.75
CA PHE A 544 20.37 -2.20 -4.73
C PHE A 544 21.43 -3.11 -4.09
N ASP A 545 21.92 -2.79 -2.90
CA ASP A 545 22.89 -3.60 -2.16
C ASP A 545 22.38 -5.03 -1.88
N ALA A 546 21.07 -5.21 -1.83
CA ALA A 546 20.45 -6.49 -1.49
C ALA A 546 20.57 -7.55 -2.63
N TRP A 547 20.77 -7.16 -3.89
CA TRP A 547 20.70 -8.12 -4.99
C TRP A 547 21.58 -7.83 -6.22
N THR A 548 22.21 -6.67 -6.37
CA THR A 548 22.92 -6.35 -7.62
C THR A 548 24.13 -5.44 -7.41
N ASP A 549 25.16 -5.62 -8.26
CA ASP A 549 26.31 -4.71 -8.36
C ASP A 549 26.00 -3.41 -9.15
N ALA A 550 24.77 -3.22 -9.63
CA ALA A 550 24.32 -1.99 -10.32
C ALA A 550 24.36 -0.73 -9.44
N GLU A 551 24.60 -0.88 -8.13
CA GLU A 551 24.92 0.17 -7.17
C GLU A 551 25.97 1.17 -7.69
N ALA A 552 26.92 0.74 -8.51
CA ALA A 552 27.94 1.61 -9.08
C ALA A 552 27.38 2.81 -9.86
N ASN A 553 26.22 2.66 -10.54
CA ASN A 553 25.53 3.76 -11.23
C ASN A 553 24.83 4.69 -10.23
N LEU A 554 24.18 4.15 -9.21
CA LEU A 554 23.57 4.94 -8.15
C LEU A 554 24.61 5.77 -7.41
N HIS A 555 25.75 5.18 -7.02
CA HIS A 555 26.87 5.92 -6.42
C HIS A 555 27.38 7.05 -7.31
N ARG A 556 27.42 6.84 -8.63
CA ARG A 556 27.81 7.88 -9.59
C ARG A 556 26.85 9.08 -9.55
N TRP A 557 25.55 8.84 -9.50
CA TRP A 557 24.54 9.90 -9.46
C TRP A 557 24.48 10.62 -8.10
N LEU A 558 24.74 9.90 -7.01
CA LEU A 558 24.80 10.47 -5.67
C LEU A 558 26.11 11.23 -5.36
N ARG A 559 27.11 11.22 -6.27
CA ARG A 559 28.35 12.01 -6.07
C ARG A 559 28.07 13.50 -5.99
N PRO A 560 28.93 14.25 -5.27
CA PRO A 560 28.84 15.70 -5.25
C PRO A 560 28.85 16.29 -6.67
N ARG A 561 27.99 17.26 -6.92
CA ARG A 561 27.99 18.00 -8.19
C ARG A 561 29.30 18.76 -8.32
N VAL A 562 30.11 18.41 -9.32
CA VAL A 562 31.32 19.16 -9.64
C VAL A 562 30.90 20.48 -10.28
N ARG A 563 31.00 21.59 -9.55
CA ARG A 563 30.82 22.92 -10.13
C ARG A 563 31.96 23.15 -11.12
N THR A 564 31.70 23.07 -12.41
CA THR A 564 32.60 23.61 -13.42
C THR A 564 32.64 25.13 -13.19
N THR A 565 33.71 25.61 -12.58
CA THR A 565 34.03 27.04 -12.56
C THR A 565 34.25 27.46 -14.00
N GLY A 566 33.23 28.02 -14.66
CA GLY A 566 33.34 28.72 -15.93
C GLY A 566 33.92 30.10 -15.74
#